data_320226f327a781ff0fa76441b83730ee
#
_entry.id   320226f327a781ff0fa76441b83730ee
#
_cell.length_a   1.000
_cell.length_b   1.000
_cell.length_c   1.000
_cell.angle_alpha   90.00
_cell.angle_beta   90.00
_cell.angle_gamma   90.00
#
_symmetry.space_group_name_H-M   'P 1'
#
loop_
_entity.id
_entity.type
_entity.pdbx_description
1 polymer ?
#
loop_
_entity_poly.entity_id
_entity_poly.type
_entity_poly.pdbx_seq_one_letter_code
_entity_poly.pdbx_strand_id
1 'polypeptide(L)'
;MTLSITVSSSSKQGEAKRIERDSNDNRSTKDFFTLSVYSFFRFGQYKDCRCSARIRYMTKTILWYDLETFGLNPHYDRIAQAAALRTDMDLNVIDKPILLYSKLSPDYLPVPSSCMVTGITPQKVNETGINEADMIGKLVEEMMKPGTITTGYNSIGFDDECIRSTLYRNLYDPFEREYTNLCSRFDIINLVRATRDLRPQGMVFEKKNEAGFTSFRLTDLTEENNIDQTGAHDALVDVRATISIARLIKKNQPKLWQWALDHRDKDSVKSVIDVMGHKPLLHTSTLFASEKGNTRPVLPLFYSGKNEIWCFDLTRDIPSNPVLGNYDETGIFRLSANKCPFVAPLSTLDSEAEKRLGFTREEAQRKARYVLDRNVFIKEDLLETLPEYENSEKDPYVTLYGSFLSRDDKKRLQEIRKLPPRSKLGHSPQIPFDDEKYHKLVWRHVARNWPETLTEEERKKWKNWCASRLLSPPVQNAQSLENYRNSCRTLLESMETDGEKKKILLSLIEYGDYLEDTVIKD
;
A
#
# COMPACT_ATOMS: atom_id res chain seq x y z
N MET A 1 -1.53 35.14 -30.51
CA MET A 1 -0.08 34.87 -30.74
C MET A 1 0.03 33.45 -31.27
N THR A 2 0.21 33.30 -32.52
CA THR A 2 0.21 32.03 -33.26
C THR A 2 1.65 31.52 -33.32
N LEU A 3 1.95 30.40 -32.67
CA LEU A 3 3.24 29.71 -32.79
C LEU A 3 3.16 28.71 -33.95
N SER A 4 3.87 28.98 -35.02
CA SER A 4 4.12 28.05 -36.12
C SER A 4 5.38 27.23 -35.81
N ILE A 5 5.24 25.91 -35.77
CA ILE A 5 6.39 24.99 -35.65
C ILE A 5 6.72 24.46 -37.04
N THR A 6 7.91 24.82 -37.50
CA THR A 6 8.51 24.32 -38.74
C THR A 6 9.38 23.09 -38.42
N VAL A 7 9.02 21.94 -38.96
CA VAL A 7 9.83 20.73 -38.89
C VAL A 7 10.68 20.69 -40.16
N SER A 8 11.99 20.84 -40.02
CA SER A 8 12.96 20.64 -41.12
C SER A 8 13.44 19.18 -41.12
N SER A 9 13.06 18.42 -42.12
CA SER A 9 13.76 17.19 -42.49
C SER A 9 14.57 17.47 -43.74
N SER A 10 15.85 17.29 -43.64
CA SER A 10 16.76 17.36 -44.79
C SER A 10 16.59 16.13 -45.67
N SER A 11 16.10 16.27 -46.86
CA SER A 11 16.60 15.89 -48.18
C SER A 11 15.46 15.69 -49.18
N LYS A 12 15.66 16.38 -50.33
CA LYS A 12 15.03 16.28 -51.62
C LYS A 12 13.68 16.99 -51.85
N GLN A 13 13.87 18.09 -52.57
CA GLN A 13 13.03 18.81 -53.52
C GLN A 13 11.61 18.30 -53.77
N GLY A 14 10.63 19.19 -53.57
CA GLY A 14 9.25 19.07 -54.02
C GLY A 14 8.36 20.14 -53.37
N GLU A 15 7.87 21.04 -54.15
CA GLU A 15 7.07 22.23 -53.93
C GLU A 15 6.14 22.30 -52.72
N ALA A 16 6.25 23.41 -51.97
CA ALA A 16 5.32 23.84 -50.92
C ALA A 16 4.03 24.40 -51.54
N LYS A 17 2.91 23.72 -51.32
CA LYS A 17 1.57 24.30 -51.52
C LYS A 17 1.06 24.93 -50.21
N ARG A 18 0.88 26.24 -50.29
CA ARG A 18 0.22 27.09 -49.29
C ARG A 18 -1.29 26.79 -49.33
N ILE A 19 -1.90 26.41 -48.23
CA ILE A 19 -3.35 26.37 -48.11
C ILE A 19 -3.76 27.46 -47.13
N GLU A 20 -4.34 28.52 -47.65
CA GLU A 20 -5.14 29.49 -46.92
C GLU A 20 -6.50 28.85 -46.59
N ARG A 21 -6.97 28.97 -45.41
CA ARG A 21 -8.37 28.69 -45.04
C ARG A 21 -8.99 29.92 -44.44
N ASP A 22 -10.02 30.35 -45.10
CA ASP A 22 -10.95 31.40 -44.69
C ASP A 22 -11.65 31.09 -43.40
N SER A 23 -11.82 32.14 -42.64
CA SER A 23 -12.69 32.21 -41.46
C SER A 23 -14.16 32.28 -41.87
N ASN A 24 -14.94 31.30 -41.44
CA ASN A 24 -16.32 31.43 -40.97
C ASN A 24 -16.95 30.06 -40.76
N ASP A 25 -17.12 29.65 -39.54
CA ASP A 25 -18.37 29.04 -39.10
C ASP A 25 -18.44 28.99 -37.56
N ASN A 26 -19.53 29.49 -37.03
CA ASN A 26 -19.94 29.44 -35.64
C ASN A 26 -20.45 28.04 -35.30
N ARG A 27 -19.74 27.28 -34.44
CA ARG A 27 -20.34 26.18 -33.68
C ARG A 27 -19.59 25.85 -32.38
N SER A 28 -20.31 26.10 -31.29
CA SER A 28 -20.34 25.39 -30.01
C SER A 28 -19.02 25.04 -29.29
N THR A 29 -18.79 25.76 -28.22
CA THR A 29 -17.79 25.61 -27.15
C THR A 29 -17.94 24.30 -26.35
N LYS A 30 -17.62 23.13 -26.90
CA LYS A 30 -17.60 21.89 -26.11
C LYS A 30 -16.41 20.95 -26.34
N ASP A 31 -15.46 21.27 -27.22
CA ASP A 31 -14.40 20.33 -27.61
C ASP A 31 -12.96 20.75 -27.27
N PHE A 32 -12.75 21.67 -26.31
CA PHE A 32 -11.40 22.20 -26.03
C PHE A 32 -10.67 21.51 -24.86
N PHE A 33 -11.14 20.41 -24.30
CA PHE A 33 -10.44 19.74 -23.16
C PHE A 33 -9.77 18.41 -23.49
N THR A 34 -9.61 18.03 -24.77
CA THR A 34 -9.15 16.67 -25.14
C THR A 34 -7.74 16.62 -25.75
N LEU A 35 -6.98 17.70 -25.82
CA LEU A 35 -5.70 17.74 -26.54
C LEU A 35 -4.43 17.86 -25.70
N SER A 36 -4.51 17.85 -24.36
CA SER A 36 -3.34 18.05 -23.48
C SER A 36 -2.66 16.77 -22.96
N VAL A 37 -3.10 15.57 -23.34
CA VAL A 37 -2.56 14.30 -22.79
C VAL A 37 -1.62 13.56 -23.78
N TYR A 38 -1.39 14.07 -24.98
CA TYR A 38 -0.69 13.32 -26.04
C TYR A 38 0.79 13.64 -26.28
N SER A 39 1.53 14.28 -25.37
CA SER A 39 2.92 14.67 -25.65
C SER A 39 4.03 13.84 -25.00
N PHE A 40 3.78 12.65 -24.44
CA PHE A 40 4.84 11.84 -23.82
C PHE A 40 4.83 10.33 -24.17
N PHE A 41 4.63 9.98 -25.46
CA PHE A 41 5.01 8.63 -25.91
C PHE A 41 6.05 8.70 -27.01
N ARG A 42 7.30 8.36 -26.66
CA ARG A 42 8.36 8.07 -27.63
C ARG A 42 8.01 6.81 -28.41
N PHE A 43 7.87 6.96 -29.71
CA PHE A 43 7.63 5.89 -30.66
C PHE A 43 8.73 4.84 -30.67
N GLY A 44 8.40 3.61 -30.27
CA GLY A 44 9.04 2.38 -30.70
C GLY A 44 7.96 1.50 -31.34
N GLN A 45 8.12 1.23 -32.60
CA GLN A 45 7.35 0.39 -33.51
C GLN A 45 6.27 -0.51 -32.86
N TYR A 46 4.99 -0.15 -33.02
CA TYR A 46 3.87 -1.08 -32.99
C TYR A 46 2.91 -0.76 -34.14
N LYS A 47 2.98 -1.62 -35.20
CA LYS A 47 1.91 -1.76 -36.18
C LYS A 47 0.82 -2.59 -35.54
N ASP A 48 -0.14 -1.97 -34.85
CA ASP A 48 -1.48 -2.52 -34.69
C ASP A 48 -2.45 -1.41 -34.24
N CYS A 49 -3.16 -0.85 -35.21
CA CYS A 49 -4.19 0.18 -35.01
C CYS A 49 -5.44 -0.28 -34.24
N ARG A 50 -5.49 -1.50 -33.73
CA ARG A 50 -6.64 -2.03 -32.97
C ARG A 50 -6.54 -1.83 -31.45
N CYS A 51 -5.35 -1.52 -30.92
CA CYS A 51 -5.17 -1.30 -29.48
C CYS A 51 -5.65 0.08 -28.99
N SER A 52 -5.53 1.12 -29.80
CA SER A 52 -5.89 2.48 -29.41
C SER A 52 -7.40 2.73 -29.26
N ALA A 53 -8.24 1.94 -29.96
CA ALA A 53 -9.70 2.04 -29.83
C ALA A 53 -10.23 1.35 -28.56
N ARG A 54 -9.54 0.33 -28.03
CA ARG A 54 -9.95 -0.39 -26.80
C ARG A 54 -9.71 0.41 -25.52
N ILE A 55 -8.73 1.30 -25.51
CA ILE A 55 -8.40 2.13 -24.32
C ILE A 55 -9.48 3.21 -24.07
N ARG A 56 -10.24 3.62 -25.06
CA ARG A 56 -11.25 4.70 -24.96
C ARG A 56 -12.52 4.35 -24.16
N TYR A 57 -12.76 3.09 -23.82
CA TYR A 57 -13.99 2.64 -23.14
C TYR A 57 -13.73 1.78 -21.89
N MET A 58 -12.53 1.88 -21.28
CA MET A 58 -12.28 1.17 -20.05
C MET A 58 -12.89 1.95 -18.88
N THR A 59 -13.98 1.44 -18.36
CA THR A 59 -14.61 1.97 -17.14
C THR A 59 -13.68 1.71 -15.96
N LYS A 60 -13.27 2.77 -15.27
CA LYS A 60 -12.53 2.64 -14.01
C LYS A 60 -13.44 1.97 -12.98
N THR A 61 -12.87 1.10 -12.16
CA THR A 61 -13.56 0.46 -11.03
C THR A 61 -12.71 0.55 -9.78
N ILE A 62 -13.33 0.42 -8.61
CA ILE A 62 -12.63 0.38 -7.33
C ILE A 62 -12.74 -1.05 -6.79
N LEU A 63 -11.61 -1.66 -6.48
CA LEU A 63 -11.54 -2.94 -5.77
C LEU A 63 -11.16 -2.65 -4.32
N TRP A 64 -12.13 -2.79 -3.44
CA TRP A 64 -12.00 -2.68 -2.00
C TRP A 64 -11.50 -4.01 -1.47
N TYR A 65 -10.49 -3.99 -0.59
CA TYR A 65 -9.94 -5.21 -0.03
C TYR A 65 -9.47 -4.99 1.40
N ASP A 66 -9.44 -6.08 2.14
CA ASP A 66 -8.96 -6.16 3.50
C ASP A 66 -8.33 -7.52 3.74
N LEU A 67 -7.39 -7.62 4.68
CA LEU A 67 -6.65 -8.83 4.98
C LEU A 67 -6.69 -9.13 6.48
N GLU A 68 -7.00 -10.38 6.83
CA GLU A 68 -6.65 -10.91 8.13
C GLU A 68 -5.32 -11.64 8.06
N THR A 69 -4.44 -11.40 9.01
CA THR A 69 -3.07 -11.92 9.01
C THR A 69 -2.75 -12.69 10.29
N PHE A 70 -1.82 -13.61 10.19
CA PHE A 70 -1.31 -14.37 11.33
C PHE A 70 -0.31 -13.61 12.22
N GLY A 71 -0.11 -12.31 11.99
CA GLY A 71 0.76 -11.45 12.79
C GLY A 71 0.79 -10.02 12.26
N LEU A 72 1.56 -9.13 12.90
CA LEU A 72 1.59 -7.70 12.62
C LEU A 72 2.83 -7.24 11.82
N ASN A 73 3.72 -8.15 11.45
CA ASN A 73 4.87 -7.84 10.61
C ASN A 73 4.54 -8.10 9.13
N PRO A 74 4.22 -7.08 8.32
CA PRO A 74 3.75 -7.25 6.97
C PRO A 74 4.83 -7.83 6.02
N HIS A 75 6.10 -7.78 6.43
CA HIS A 75 7.21 -8.32 5.63
C HIS A 75 7.49 -9.80 5.91
N TYR A 76 6.99 -10.34 7.01
CA TYR A 76 7.25 -11.70 7.43
C TYR A 76 5.98 -12.54 7.60
N ASP A 77 4.96 -11.98 8.22
CA ASP A 77 3.76 -12.72 8.57
C ASP A 77 2.93 -13.13 7.35
N ARG A 78 2.02 -14.06 7.56
CA ARG A 78 1.25 -14.68 6.47
C ARG A 78 -0.17 -14.16 6.47
N ILE A 79 -0.73 -14.01 5.26
CA ILE A 79 -2.15 -13.73 5.09
C ILE A 79 -2.93 -14.98 5.47
N ALA A 80 -3.90 -14.85 6.37
CA ALA A 80 -4.83 -15.90 6.77
C ALA A 80 -6.10 -15.87 5.91
N GLN A 81 -6.67 -14.68 5.73
CA GLN A 81 -7.86 -14.44 4.95
C GLN A 81 -7.67 -13.18 4.10
N ALA A 82 -8.16 -13.21 2.88
CA ALA A 82 -8.23 -12.05 1.99
C ALA A 82 -9.67 -11.89 1.49
N ALA A 83 -10.24 -10.71 1.67
CA ALA A 83 -11.54 -10.35 1.12
C ALA A 83 -11.40 -9.20 0.13
N ALA A 84 -12.21 -9.23 -0.93
CA ALA A 84 -12.30 -8.12 -1.86
C ALA A 84 -13.72 -7.98 -2.44
N LEU A 85 -14.10 -6.73 -2.74
CA LEU A 85 -15.39 -6.39 -3.32
C LEU A 85 -15.21 -5.25 -4.33
N ARG A 86 -15.76 -5.42 -5.53
CA ARG A 86 -15.62 -4.43 -6.59
C ARG A 86 -16.84 -3.52 -6.67
N THR A 87 -16.57 -2.22 -6.84
CA THR A 87 -17.60 -1.21 -7.11
C THR A 87 -17.31 -0.46 -8.41
N ASP A 88 -18.35 0.17 -8.96
CA ASP A 88 -18.17 1.27 -9.91
C ASP A 88 -17.62 2.53 -9.20
N MET A 89 -17.44 3.61 -9.98
CA MET A 89 -16.96 4.89 -9.41
C MET A 89 -18.03 5.61 -8.57
N ASP A 90 -19.29 5.17 -8.64
CA ASP A 90 -20.39 5.65 -7.80
C ASP A 90 -20.57 4.85 -6.51
N LEU A 91 -19.66 3.90 -6.29
CA LEU A 91 -19.60 3.00 -5.13
C LEU A 91 -20.76 1.99 -5.09
N ASN A 92 -21.40 1.70 -6.23
CA ASN A 92 -22.32 0.59 -6.34
C ASN A 92 -21.53 -0.70 -6.52
N VAL A 93 -21.91 -1.74 -5.78
CA VAL A 93 -21.31 -3.07 -5.91
C VAL A 93 -21.68 -3.66 -7.28
N ILE A 94 -20.68 -4.11 -8.04
CA ILE A 94 -20.85 -4.62 -9.40
C ILE A 94 -20.41 -6.08 -9.59
N ASP A 95 -19.66 -6.64 -8.62
CA ASP A 95 -19.20 -8.03 -8.66
C ASP A 95 -19.58 -8.78 -7.38
N LYS A 96 -19.51 -10.11 -7.42
CA LYS A 96 -19.62 -10.94 -6.22
C LYS A 96 -18.38 -10.73 -5.32
N PRO A 97 -18.56 -10.83 -3.99
CA PRO A 97 -17.43 -10.75 -3.08
C PRO A 97 -16.46 -11.91 -3.30
N ILE A 98 -15.18 -11.62 -3.14
CA ILE A 98 -14.10 -12.59 -3.08
C ILE A 98 -13.76 -12.80 -1.61
N LEU A 99 -13.69 -14.06 -1.19
CA LEU A 99 -13.26 -14.45 0.15
C LEU A 99 -12.37 -15.68 0.01
N LEU A 100 -11.11 -15.54 0.37
CA LEU A 100 -10.08 -16.55 0.21
C LEU A 100 -9.36 -16.78 1.54
N TYR A 101 -9.17 -18.05 1.91
CA TYR A 101 -8.29 -18.46 3.00
C TYR A 101 -6.99 -19.04 2.44
N SER A 102 -5.87 -18.70 3.05
CA SER A 102 -4.54 -19.20 2.67
C SER A 102 -4.10 -20.29 3.63
N LYS A 103 -3.83 -21.50 3.12
CA LYS A 103 -3.19 -22.55 3.91
C LYS A 103 -1.89 -22.06 4.51
N LEU A 104 -1.64 -22.45 5.76
CA LEU A 104 -0.41 -22.12 6.46
C LEU A 104 0.63 -23.22 6.27
N SER A 105 1.78 -22.84 5.75
CA SER A 105 2.90 -23.75 5.55
C SER A 105 3.66 -23.99 6.87
N PRO A 106 4.25 -25.18 7.07
CA PRO A 106 4.94 -25.56 8.32
C PRO A 106 6.27 -24.82 8.57
N ASP A 107 6.67 -23.88 7.71
CA ASP A 107 7.87 -23.03 7.89
C ASP A 107 7.58 -21.74 8.69
N TYR A 108 6.39 -21.63 9.29
CA TYR A 108 5.94 -20.41 9.97
C TYR A 108 5.00 -20.73 11.15
N LEU A 109 5.10 -19.92 12.22
CA LEU A 109 4.21 -19.95 13.39
C LEU A 109 3.37 -18.67 13.44
N PRO A 110 2.06 -18.77 13.65
CA PRO A 110 1.20 -17.59 13.80
C PRO A 110 1.43 -16.90 15.13
N VAL A 111 1.10 -15.63 15.23
CA VAL A 111 1.09 -14.88 16.49
C VAL A 111 -0.21 -15.18 17.22
N PRO A 112 -0.18 -15.74 18.44
CA PRO A 112 -1.39 -16.16 19.15
C PRO A 112 -2.43 -15.04 19.35
N SER A 113 -1.99 -13.82 19.68
CA SER A 113 -2.89 -12.68 19.82
C SER A 113 -3.62 -12.32 18.52
N SER A 114 -2.96 -12.46 17.35
CA SER A 114 -3.63 -12.23 16.07
C SER A 114 -4.72 -13.25 15.80
N CYS A 115 -4.47 -14.53 16.07
CA CYS A 115 -5.50 -15.58 15.97
C CYS A 115 -6.68 -15.35 16.90
N MET A 116 -6.43 -14.80 18.11
CA MET A 116 -7.49 -14.48 19.07
C MET A 116 -8.36 -13.30 18.64
N VAL A 117 -7.79 -12.34 17.93
CA VAL A 117 -8.51 -11.18 17.39
C VAL A 117 -9.37 -11.58 16.19
N THR A 118 -8.78 -12.31 15.24
CA THR A 118 -9.43 -12.68 13.98
C THR A 118 -10.33 -13.91 14.08
N GLY A 119 -10.15 -14.75 15.10
CA GLY A 119 -10.82 -16.06 15.21
C GLY A 119 -10.34 -17.08 14.16
N ILE A 120 -9.22 -16.81 13.47
CA ILE A 120 -8.67 -17.66 12.41
C ILE A 120 -7.47 -18.46 12.94
N THR A 121 -7.62 -19.80 12.91
CA THR A 121 -6.57 -20.73 13.35
C THR A 121 -5.90 -21.42 12.17
N PRO A 122 -4.65 -21.93 12.33
CA PRO A 122 -3.99 -22.76 11.32
C PRO A 122 -4.85 -23.94 10.84
N GLN A 123 -5.54 -24.59 11.75
CA GLN A 123 -6.43 -25.73 11.44
C GLN A 123 -7.53 -25.29 10.47
N LYS A 124 -8.24 -24.19 10.79
CA LYS A 124 -9.31 -23.65 9.94
C LYS A 124 -8.83 -23.36 8.52
N VAL A 125 -7.69 -22.65 8.37
CA VAL A 125 -7.19 -22.32 7.03
C VAL A 125 -6.62 -23.53 6.30
N ASN A 126 -6.04 -24.52 6.99
CA ASN A 126 -5.52 -25.74 6.37
C ASN A 126 -6.64 -26.67 5.89
N GLU A 127 -7.80 -26.63 6.53
CA GLU A 127 -9.00 -27.36 6.12
C GLU A 127 -9.72 -26.70 4.95
N THR A 128 -9.97 -25.38 5.03
CA THR A 128 -10.85 -24.66 4.10
C THR A 128 -10.13 -23.87 3.02
N GLY A 129 -8.85 -23.57 3.22
CA GLY A 129 -8.08 -22.68 2.36
C GLY A 129 -7.42 -23.36 1.16
N ILE A 130 -6.87 -22.52 0.30
CA ILE A 130 -6.01 -22.92 -0.83
C ILE A 130 -4.56 -22.56 -0.51
N ASN A 131 -3.59 -23.07 -1.29
CA ASN A 131 -2.19 -22.70 -1.07
C ASN A 131 -1.95 -21.19 -1.32
N GLU A 132 -0.86 -20.66 -0.73
CA GLU A 132 -0.55 -19.23 -0.78
C GLU A 132 -0.36 -18.71 -2.22
N ALA A 133 0.22 -19.53 -3.12
CA ALA A 133 0.44 -19.15 -4.52
C ALA A 133 -0.87 -18.98 -5.28
N ASP A 134 -1.83 -19.88 -5.08
CA ASP A 134 -3.14 -19.80 -5.73
C ASP A 134 -3.99 -18.67 -5.14
N MET A 135 -3.91 -18.46 -3.83
CA MET A 135 -4.62 -17.37 -3.16
C MET A 135 -4.16 -16.01 -3.70
N ILE A 136 -2.85 -15.75 -3.68
CA ILE A 136 -2.33 -14.45 -4.15
C ILE A 136 -2.47 -14.30 -5.66
N GLY A 137 -2.40 -15.39 -6.43
CA GLY A 137 -2.65 -15.40 -7.87
C GLY A 137 -4.04 -14.91 -8.22
N LYS A 138 -5.08 -15.46 -7.55
CA LYS A 138 -6.47 -15.03 -7.74
C LYS A 138 -6.69 -13.56 -7.33
N LEU A 139 -6.10 -13.15 -6.21
CA LEU A 139 -6.26 -11.79 -5.72
C LEU A 139 -5.59 -10.77 -6.67
N VAL A 140 -4.35 -11.03 -7.12
CA VAL A 140 -3.63 -10.13 -8.02
C VAL A 140 -4.27 -10.06 -9.41
N GLU A 141 -4.88 -11.15 -9.90
CA GLU A 141 -5.63 -11.15 -11.16
C GLU A 141 -6.78 -10.13 -11.10
N GLU A 142 -7.50 -10.08 -10.00
CA GLU A 142 -8.54 -9.07 -9.78
C GLU A 142 -7.97 -7.66 -9.64
N MET A 143 -6.89 -7.50 -8.89
CA MET A 143 -6.24 -6.20 -8.71
C MET A 143 -5.67 -5.61 -10.00
N MET A 144 -5.26 -6.46 -10.95
CA MET A 144 -4.65 -6.06 -12.23
C MET A 144 -5.64 -5.95 -13.38
N LYS A 145 -6.93 -6.14 -13.16
CA LYS A 145 -7.95 -5.83 -14.19
C LYS A 145 -7.78 -4.36 -14.60
N PRO A 146 -7.76 -4.07 -15.90
CA PRO A 146 -7.46 -2.74 -16.40
C PRO A 146 -8.32 -1.63 -15.79
N GLY A 147 -7.69 -0.53 -15.37
CA GLY A 147 -8.36 0.62 -14.77
C GLY A 147 -8.81 0.43 -13.32
N THR A 148 -8.36 -0.64 -12.65
CA THR A 148 -8.69 -0.90 -11.25
C THR A 148 -7.94 0.06 -10.32
N ILE A 149 -8.69 0.67 -9.41
CA ILE A 149 -8.16 1.38 -8.23
C ILE A 149 -8.29 0.41 -7.05
N THR A 150 -7.18 -0.09 -6.51
CA THR A 150 -7.21 -0.90 -5.29
C THR A 150 -7.22 -0.01 -4.06
N THR A 151 -8.08 -0.29 -3.10
CA THR A 151 -8.22 0.53 -1.89
C THR A 151 -8.67 -0.29 -0.69
N GLY A 152 -8.34 0.19 0.49
CA GLY A 152 -8.78 -0.35 1.77
C GLY A 152 -8.78 0.74 2.84
N TYR A 153 -8.90 0.32 4.08
CA TYR A 153 -8.83 1.18 5.25
C TYR A 153 -7.46 1.04 5.94
N ASN A 154 -6.60 2.03 5.86
CA ASN A 154 -5.20 1.99 6.32
C ASN A 154 -4.33 0.95 5.56
N SER A 155 -4.74 0.61 4.35
CA SER A 155 -4.16 -0.49 3.58
C SER A 155 -2.75 -0.21 3.06
N ILE A 156 -2.40 1.04 2.75
CA ILE A 156 -1.05 1.41 2.25
C ILE A 156 0.06 1.08 3.27
N GLY A 157 -0.24 1.22 4.55
CA GLY A 157 0.74 0.99 5.62
C GLY A 157 0.90 -0.48 6.02
N PHE A 158 -0.09 -1.33 5.76
CA PHE A 158 -0.10 -2.71 6.23
C PHE A 158 -0.47 -3.72 5.13
N ASP A 159 -1.71 -3.71 4.65
CA ASP A 159 -2.19 -4.73 3.69
C ASP A 159 -1.41 -4.76 2.39
N ASP A 160 -1.09 -3.60 1.84
CA ASP A 160 -0.25 -3.48 0.64
C ASP A 160 1.13 -4.09 0.83
N GLU A 161 1.73 -3.91 1.99
CA GLU A 161 3.03 -4.49 2.33
C GLU A 161 2.93 -6.02 2.51
N CYS A 162 1.84 -6.52 3.11
CA CYS A 162 1.54 -7.96 3.18
C CYS A 162 1.39 -8.56 1.77
N ILE A 163 0.65 -7.89 0.89
CA ILE A 163 0.49 -8.30 -0.50
C ILE A 163 1.83 -8.29 -1.24
N ARG A 164 2.62 -7.23 -1.13
CA ARG A 164 3.95 -7.14 -1.75
C ARG A 164 4.85 -8.28 -1.33
N SER A 165 4.92 -8.55 -0.02
CA SER A 165 5.73 -9.63 0.54
C SER A 165 5.25 -11.00 0.07
N THR A 166 3.92 -11.21 -0.02
CA THR A 166 3.34 -12.45 -0.51
C THR A 166 3.55 -12.63 -2.02
N LEU A 167 3.41 -11.56 -2.82
CA LEU A 167 3.73 -11.57 -4.25
C LEU A 167 5.21 -11.93 -4.49
N TYR A 168 6.12 -11.30 -3.75
CA TYR A 168 7.54 -11.55 -3.83
C TYR A 168 7.89 -13.02 -3.53
N ARG A 169 7.35 -13.59 -2.42
CA ARG A 169 7.54 -15.00 -2.07
C ARG A 169 6.97 -15.97 -3.11
N ASN A 170 5.99 -15.52 -3.90
CA ASN A 170 5.34 -16.30 -4.94
C ASN A 170 5.76 -15.90 -6.36
N LEU A 171 6.96 -15.31 -6.48
CA LEU A 171 7.66 -15.06 -7.76
C LEU A 171 6.97 -14.03 -8.66
N TYR A 172 6.17 -13.13 -8.10
CA TYR A 172 5.61 -11.98 -8.81
C TYR A 172 6.51 -10.75 -8.64
N ASP A 173 6.40 -9.79 -9.54
CA ASP A 173 6.86 -8.43 -9.29
C ASP A 173 5.92 -7.79 -8.24
N PRO A 174 6.43 -7.44 -7.06
CA PRO A 174 5.60 -6.96 -5.95
C PRO A 174 4.85 -5.66 -6.22
N PHE A 175 5.36 -4.86 -7.16
CA PHE A 175 4.89 -3.50 -7.42
C PHE A 175 4.05 -3.38 -8.70
N GLU A 176 4.08 -4.38 -9.60
CA GLU A 176 3.49 -4.32 -10.94
C GLU A 176 2.01 -3.94 -10.93
N ARG A 177 1.23 -4.47 -9.97
CA ARG A 177 -0.20 -4.19 -9.81
C ARG A 177 -0.54 -2.72 -9.51
N GLU A 178 0.44 -1.93 -9.09
CA GLU A 178 0.22 -0.57 -8.61
C GLU A 178 0.24 0.48 -9.73
N TYR A 179 0.78 0.12 -10.90
CA TYR A 179 1.00 1.09 -11.99
C TYR A 179 0.79 0.53 -13.40
N THR A 180 0.66 -0.79 -13.59
CA THR A 180 0.40 -1.36 -14.91
C THR A 180 -1.10 -1.36 -15.23
N ASN A 181 -1.46 -1.53 -16.49
CA ASN A 181 -2.86 -1.63 -16.94
C ASN A 181 -3.75 -0.45 -16.49
N LEU A 182 -3.20 0.75 -16.32
CA LEU A 182 -3.91 1.91 -15.75
C LEU A 182 -4.41 1.67 -14.31
N CYS A 183 -3.85 0.70 -13.61
CA CYS A 183 -4.13 0.44 -12.20
C CYS A 183 -3.48 1.49 -11.32
N SER A 184 -4.04 1.69 -10.15
CA SER A 184 -3.51 2.59 -9.12
C SER A 184 -3.96 2.14 -7.73
N ARG A 185 -3.36 2.72 -6.70
CA ARG A 185 -3.75 2.50 -5.31
C ARG A 185 -4.43 3.74 -4.74
N PHE A 186 -5.22 3.52 -3.71
CA PHE A 186 -5.82 4.55 -2.89
C PHE A 186 -5.94 4.04 -1.46
N ASP A 187 -6.00 4.92 -0.47
CA ASP A 187 -6.26 4.58 0.92
C ASP A 187 -7.17 5.66 1.51
N ILE A 188 -8.29 5.25 2.06
CA ILE A 188 -9.27 6.22 2.52
C ILE A 188 -8.97 6.77 3.92
N ILE A 189 -8.04 6.19 4.69
CA ILE A 189 -7.83 6.62 6.08
C ILE A 189 -7.39 8.08 6.20
N ASN A 190 -6.50 8.55 5.31
CA ASN A 190 -6.08 9.95 5.35
C ASN A 190 -7.17 10.89 4.83
N LEU A 191 -8.04 10.42 3.94
CA LEU A 191 -9.24 11.15 3.55
C LEU A 191 -10.23 11.25 4.73
N VAL A 192 -10.43 10.19 5.51
CA VAL A 192 -11.29 10.19 6.72
C VAL A 192 -10.75 11.19 7.74
N ARG A 193 -9.44 11.18 8.00
CA ARG A 193 -8.78 12.17 8.87
C ARG A 193 -8.96 13.60 8.37
N ALA A 194 -8.71 13.82 7.07
CA ALA A 194 -8.91 15.12 6.43
C ALA A 194 -10.38 15.57 6.46
N THR A 195 -11.34 14.65 6.36
CA THR A 195 -12.76 14.95 6.49
C THR A 195 -13.07 15.49 7.89
N ARG A 196 -12.62 14.80 8.94
CA ARG A 196 -12.77 15.28 10.32
C ARG A 196 -12.15 16.65 10.53
N ASP A 197 -10.97 16.86 9.98
CA ASP A 197 -10.18 18.07 10.21
C ASP A 197 -10.68 19.27 9.40
N LEU A 198 -11.02 19.04 8.15
CA LEU A 198 -11.34 20.13 7.20
C LEU A 198 -12.85 20.28 6.96
N ARG A 199 -13.62 19.19 6.90
CA ARG A 199 -15.04 19.19 6.48
C ARG A 199 -15.83 18.08 7.20
N PRO A 200 -16.03 18.16 8.53
CA PRO A 200 -16.66 17.08 9.29
C PRO A 200 -18.17 16.94 9.08
N GLN A 201 -18.82 17.91 8.41
CA GLN A 201 -20.27 17.93 8.26
C GLN A 201 -20.77 16.65 7.57
N GLY A 202 -21.74 15.97 8.21
CA GLY A 202 -22.35 14.74 7.73
C GLY A 202 -21.67 13.45 8.20
N MET A 203 -20.66 13.58 9.08
CA MET A 203 -20.05 12.45 9.81
C MET A 203 -19.86 12.81 11.28
N VAL A 204 -19.88 11.78 12.14
CA VAL A 204 -19.64 11.87 13.58
C VAL A 204 -18.24 11.37 13.91
N PHE A 205 -17.52 12.07 14.81
CA PHE A 205 -16.13 11.78 15.22
C PHE A 205 -15.94 12.07 16.72
N GLU A 206 -16.78 11.54 17.59
CA GLU A 206 -16.78 11.84 19.03
C GLU A 206 -15.87 10.90 19.83
N LYS A 207 -15.76 9.63 19.39
CA LYS A 207 -14.94 8.63 20.09
C LYS A 207 -13.47 9.03 20.12
N LYS A 208 -12.84 8.70 21.25
CA LYS A 208 -11.43 8.96 21.51
C LYS A 208 -10.66 7.66 21.65
N ASN A 209 -9.39 7.69 21.24
CA ASN A 209 -8.43 6.63 21.53
C ASN A 209 -7.88 6.76 22.96
N GLU A 210 -7.01 5.85 23.34
CA GLU A 210 -6.37 5.83 24.69
C GLU A 210 -5.57 7.08 25.03
N ALA A 211 -5.06 7.79 24.00
CA ALA A 211 -4.35 9.06 24.16
C ALA A 211 -5.29 10.28 24.26
N GLY A 212 -6.61 10.10 24.23
CA GLY A 212 -7.59 11.16 24.25
C GLY A 212 -7.81 11.88 22.91
N PHE A 213 -7.17 11.40 21.81
CA PHE A 213 -7.33 11.94 20.47
C PHE A 213 -8.53 11.29 19.76
N THR A 214 -9.04 11.92 18.70
CA THR A 214 -10.11 11.33 17.88
C THR A 214 -9.70 9.94 17.40
N SER A 215 -10.57 8.96 17.65
CA SER A 215 -10.37 7.61 17.15
C SER A 215 -10.70 7.53 15.65
N PHE A 216 -9.83 6.87 14.92
CA PHE A 216 -10.03 6.53 13.51
C PHE A 216 -10.05 5.01 13.30
N ARG A 217 -10.36 4.23 14.36
CA ARG A 217 -10.62 2.81 14.19
C ARG A 217 -11.90 2.63 13.37
N LEU A 218 -11.90 1.70 12.43
CA LEU A 218 -13.06 1.46 11.56
C LEU A 218 -14.31 1.13 12.39
N THR A 219 -14.16 0.30 13.44
CA THR A 219 -15.22 -0.06 14.38
C THR A 219 -15.83 1.16 15.11
N ASP A 220 -15.00 2.10 15.55
CA ASP A 220 -15.49 3.29 16.23
C ASP A 220 -16.28 4.20 15.28
N LEU A 221 -15.76 4.38 14.06
CA LEU A 221 -16.42 5.21 13.04
C LEU A 221 -17.73 4.60 12.54
N THR A 222 -17.80 3.28 12.40
CA THR A 222 -19.04 2.60 11.99
C THR A 222 -20.12 2.71 13.06
N GLU A 223 -19.77 2.50 14.32
CA GLU A 223 -20.70 2.62 15.45
C GLU A 223 -21.25 4.06 15.55
N GLU A 224 -20.39 5.09 15.54
CA GLU A 224 -20.80 6.50 15.63
C GLU A 224 -21.69 6.94 14.47
N ASN A 225 -21.48 6.36 13.28
CA ASN A 225 -22.20 6.74 12.08
C ASN A 225 -23.33 5.76 11.72
N ASN A 226 -23.74 4.87 12.65
CA ASN A 226 -24.82 3.89 12.51
C ASN A 226 -24.66 2.99 11.28
N ILE A 227 -23.43 2.53 11.02
CA ILE A 227 -23.08 1.57 9.98
C ILE A 227 -22.96 0.19 10.62
N ASP A 228 -23.71 -0.79 10.11
CA ASP A 228 -23.63 -2.17 10.59
C ASP A 228 -22.25 -2.78 10.27
N GLN A 229 -21.55 -3.24 11.30
CA GLN A 229 -20.30 -3.98 11.25
C GLN A 229 -20.36 -5.20 12.18
N THR A 230 -21.51 -5.87 12.24
CA THR A 230 -21.65 -7.11 13.01
C THR A 230 -20.70 -8.17 12.45
N GLY A 231 -19.77 -8.65 13.27
CA GLY A 231 -18.70 -9.57 12.86
C GLY A 231 -17.43 -8.84 12.43
N ALA A 232 -17.11 -7.67 13.01
CA ALA A 232 -15.82 -7.01 12.85
C ALA A 232 -14.65 -8.00 13.02
N HIS A 233 -13.54 -7.78 12.30
CA HIS A 233 -12.43 -8.71 12.12
C HIS A 233 -12.78 -9.98 11.29
N ASP A 234 -13.84 -9.92 10.48
CA ASP A 234 -13.95 -10.68 9.24
C ASP A 234 -13.66 -9.72 8.08
N ALA A 235 -12.67 -10.02 7.28
CA ALA A 235 -12.18 -9.11 6.23
C ALA A 235 -13.30 -8.64 5.27
N LEU A 236 -14.32 -9.46 5.00
CA LEU A 236 -15.43 -9.05 4.13
C LEU A 236 -16.38 -8.06 4.82
N VAL A 237 -16.56 -8.18 6.12
CA VAL A 237 -17.35 -7.23 6.92
C VAL A 237 -16.64 -5.87 6.92
N ASP A 238 -15.31 -5.87 7.10
CA ASP A 238 -14.50 -4.66 7.17
C ASP A 238 -14.42 -3.98 5.79
N VAL A 239 -14.36 -4.74 4.69
CA VAL A 239 -14.52 -4.20 3.32
C VAL A 239 -15.85 -3.48 3.14
N ARG A 240 -16.97 -4.06 3.59
CA ARG A 240 -18.31 -3.46 3.47
C ARG A 240 -18.45 -2.19 4.32
N ALA A 241 -17.90 -2.22 5.53
CA ALA A 241 -17.85 -1.07 6.42
C ALA A 241 -17.04 0.07 5.78
N THR A 242 -15.88 -0.23 5.20
CA THR A 242 -15.04 0.72 4.49
C THR A 242 -15.76 1.39 3.31
N ILE A 243 -16.49 0.60 2.50
CA ILE A 243 -17.33 1.14 1.41
C ILE A 243 -18.41 2.09 1.97
N SER A 244 -19.01 1.74 3.10
CA SER A 244 -20.08 2.55 3.71
C SER A 244 -19.55 3.89 4.24
N ILE A 245 -18.37 3.91 4.88
CA ILE A 245 -17.66 5.13 5.26
C ILE A 245 -17.35 5.98 4.01
N ALA A 246 -16.83 5.38 2.95
CA ALA A 246 -16.54 6.08 1.70
C ALA A 246 -17.79 6.72 1.07
N ARG A 247 -18.92 5.99 1.10
CA ARG A 247 -20.22 6.53 0.63
C ARG A 247 -20.67 7.75 1.43
N LEU A 248 -20.50 7.72 2.76
CA LEU A 248 -20.82 8.89 3.61
C LEU A 248 -19.96 10.09 3.23
N ILE A 249 -18.65 9.92 3.06
CA ILE A 249 -17.76 11.00 2.65
C ILE A 249 -18.15 11.50 1.25
N LYS A 250 -18.32 10.60 0.28
CA LYS A 250 -18.69 10.98 -1.09
C LYS A 250 -20.02 11.75 -1.13
N LYS A 251 -21.03 11.33 -0.34
CA LYS A 251 -22.34 11.96 -0.26
C LYS A 251 -22.26 13.37 0.35
N ASN A 252 -21.57 13.51 1.47
CA ASN A 252 -21.58 14.76 2.26
C ASN A 252 -20.48 15.73 1.83
N GLN A 253 -19.33 15.22 1.35
CA GLN A 253 -18.14 15.99 0.97
C GLN A 253 -17.63 15.59 -0.43
N PRO A 254 -18.45 15.69 -1.50
CA PRO A 254 -18.10 15.17 -2.82
C PRO A 254 -16.84 15.83 -3.42
N LYS A 255 -16.58 17.11 -3.13
CA LYS A 255 -15.37 17.79 -3.60
C LYS A 255 -14.10 17.25 -2.92
N LEU A 256 -14.18 16.96 -1.61
CA LEU A 256 -13.06 16.41 -0.86
C LEU A 256 -12.77 14.97 -1.30
N TRP A 257 -13.81 14.16 -1.51
CA TRP A 257 -13.72 12.83 -2.09
C TRP A 257 -13.02 12.85 -3.45
N GLN A 258 -13.51 13.68 -4.36
CA GLN A 258 -12.96 13.77 -5.71
C GLN A 258 -11.51 14.26 -5.70
N TRP A 259 -11.18 15.27 -4.87
CA TRP A 259 -9.83 15.77 -4.69
C TRP A 259 -8.86 14.65 -4.27
N ALA A 260 -9.20 13.90 -3.22
CA ALA A 260 -8.37 12.81 -2.72
C ALA A 260 -8.18 11.71 -3.77
N LEU A 261 -9.25 11.36 -4.49
CA LEU A 261 -9.20 10.36 -5.55
C LEU A 261 -8.35 10.79 -6.75
N ASP A 262 -8.40 12.07 -7.13
CA ASP A 262 -7.60 12.62 -8.23
C ASP A 262 -6.12 12.79 -7.87
N HIS A 263 -5.81 12.97 -6.57
CA HIS A 263 -4.43 13.13 -6.07
C HIS A 263 -3.93 11.87 -5.34
N ARG A 264 -4.31 10.66 -5.80
CA ARG A 264 -3.87 9.39 -5.19
C ARG A 264 -2.54 8.87 -5.73
N ASP A 265 -2.17 9.23 -6.97
CA ASP A 265 -0.91 8.80 -7.56
C ASP A 265 0.21 9.82 -7.35
N LYS A 266 1.46 9.34 -7.47
CA LYS A 266 2.66 10.15 -7.17
C LYS A 266 2.80 11.40 -8.03
N ASP A 267 2.35 11.37 -9.28
CA ASP A 267 2.55 12.48 -10.21
C ASP A 267 1.52 13.59 -9.94
N SER A 268 0.28 13.20 -9.65
CA SER A 268 -0.77 14.14 -9.20
C SER A 268 -0.45 14.74 -7.82
N VAL A 269 0.07 13.95 -6.87
CA VAL A 269 0.57 14.47 -5.57
C VAL A 269 1.67 15.51 -5.79
N LYS A 270 2.67 15.20 -6.61
CA LYS A 270 3.79 16.13 -6.91
C LYS A 270 3.32 17.41 -7.60
N SER A 271 2.23 17.36 -8.36
CA SER A 271 1.68 18.56 -8.99
C SER A 271 1.11 19.57 -7.99
N VAL A 272 0.75 19.12 -6.78
CA VAL A 272 0.29 19.98 -5.67
C VAL A 272 1.47 20.55 -4.87
N ILE A 273 2.61 19.82 -4.82
CA ILE A 273 3.75 20.17 -3.98
C ILE A 273 4.77 20.97 -4.78
N ASP A 274 4.82 22.27 -4.55
CA ASP A 274 5.82 23.15 -5.15
C ASP A 274 7.06 23.23 -4.24
N VAL A 275 8.01 22.29 -4.47
CA VAL A 275 9.27 22.25 -3.73
C VAL A 275 10.20 23.38 -4.13
N MET A 276 10.21 23.80 -5.41
CA MET A 276 11.10 24.86 -5.90
C MET A 276 10.68 26.25 -5.44
N GLY A 277 9.35 26.48 -5.41
CA GLY A 277 8.78 27.74 -4.88
C GLY A 277 8.57 27.69 -3.38
N HIS A 278 8.90 26.58 -2.70
CA HIS A 278 8.69 26.37 -1.26
C HIS A 278 7.29 26.81 -0.80
N LYS A 279 6.27 26.43 -1.59
CA LYS A 279 4.90 26.87 -1.33
C LYS A 279 4.28 26.03 -0.22
N PRO A 280 3.85 26.65 0.90
CA PRO A 280 3.20 25.93 1.98
C PRO A 280 1.90 25.27 1.53
N LEU A 281 1.64 24.06 2.05
CA LEU A 281 0.44 23.29 1.78
C LEU A 281 -0.05 22.56 3.05
N LEU A 282 -1.24 21.99 2.98
CA LEU A 282 -1.77 21.12 4.03
C LEU A 282 -1.35 19.68 3.75
N HIS A 283 -0.93 18.97 4.81
CA HIS A 283 -0.73 17.53 4.79
C HIS A 283 -1.46 16.88 5.95
N THR A 284 -2.17 15.77 5.68
CA THR A 284 -2.85 14.96 6.70
C THR A 284 -2.12 13.65 6.88
N SER A 285 -1.70 13.37 8.12
CA SER A 285 -0.94 12.18 8.48
C SER A 285 -1.18 11.77 9.93
N THR A 286 -1.08 10.48 10.21
CA THR A 286 -1.07 9.98 11.60
C THR A 286 0.12 10.51 12.41
N LEU A 287 1.21 10.92 11.73
CA LEU A 287 2.37 11.55 12.36
C LEU A 287 1.99 12.81 13.17
N PHE A 288 0.92 13.49 12.79
CA PHE A 288 0.46 14.74 13.42
C PHE A 288 -0.67 14.53 14.44
N ALA A 289 -0.95 13.28 14.80
CA ALA A 289 -2.05 12.97 15.70
C ALA A 289 -1.99 13.80 17.00
N SER A 290 -3.08 14.49 17.31
CA SER A 290 -3.23 15.35 18.47
C SER A 290 -4.72 15.59 18.76
N GLU A 291 -5.02 16.23 19.89
CA GLU A 291 -6.39 16.66 20.20
C GLU A 291 -7.00 17.55 19.09
N LYS A 292 -6.17 18.39 18.44
CA LYS A 292 -6.60 19.29 17.38
C LYS A 292 -6.83 18.62 16.04
N GLY A 293 -6.19 17.49 15.79
CA GLY A 293 -6.35 16.70 14.55
C GLY A 293 -5.05 16.17 13.96
N ASN A 294 -5.15 15.74 12.71
CA ASN A 294 -4.08 15.06 11.96
C ASN A 294 -3.58 15.88 10.76
N THR A 295 -4.11 17.09 10.54
CA THR A 295 -3.74 17.96 9.43
C THR A 295 -2.87 19.11 9.92
N ARG A 296 -1.74 19.34 9.22
CA ARG A 296 -0.79 20.42 9.50
C ARG A 296 -0.48 21.22 8.23
N PRO A 297 -0.18 22.52 8.38
CA PRO A 297 0.46 23.31 7.33
C PRO A 297 1.94 22.91 7.29
N VAL A 298 2.43 22.53 6.13
CA VAL A 298 3.81 22.05 5.96
C VAL A 298 4.53 22.85 4.88
N LEU A 299 5.84 23.02 5.06
CA LEU A 299 6.73 23.67 4.10
C LEU A 299 7.55 22.59 3.40
N PRO A 300 7.41 22.37 2.08
CA PRO A 300 8.31 21.48 1.36
C PRO A 300 9.70 22.11 1.26
N LEU A 301 10.73 21.33 1.66
CA LEU A 301 12.12 21.80 1.72
C LEU A 301 12.89 21.37 0.47
N PHE A 302 13.05 20.07 0.24
CA PHE A 302 13.79 19.52 -0.89
C PHE A 302 13.42 18.05 -1.16
N TYR A 303 13.77 17.58 -2.35
CA TYR A 303 13.68 16.15 -2.72
C TYR A 303 14.91 15.38 -2.24
N SER A 304 14.68 14.18 -1.63
CA SER A 304 15.73 13.20 -1.33
C SER A 304 15.50 11.91 -2.12
N GLY A 305 15.44 12.00 -3.42
CA GLY A 305 15.12 10.88 -4.32
C GLY A 305 13.88 11.14 -5.17
N LYS A 306 13.40 10.09 -5.86
CA LYS A 306 12.33 10.27 -6.87
C LYS A 306 10.97 10.62 -6.28
N ASN A 307 10.65 10.10 -5.08
CA ASN A 307 9.29 10.20 -4.51
C ASN A 307 9.28 10.75 -3.08
N GLU A 308 10.43 11.05 -2.51
CA GLU A 308 10.58 11.49 -1.14
C GLU A 308 10.83 12.98 -1.07
N ILE A 309 10.08 13.68 -0.23
CA ILE A 309 10.16 15.13 -0.04
C ILE A 309 10.33 15.37 1.46
N TRP A 310 11.40 16.05 1.84
CA TRP A 310 11.54 16.54 3.19
C TRP A 310 10.69 17.78 3.39
N CYS A 311 9.93 17.81 4.48
CA CYS A 311 9.01 18.88 4.82
C CYS A 311 9.21 19.29 6.28
N PHE A 312 8.88 20.54 6.58
CA PHE A 312 8.85 21.09 7.95
C PHE A 312 7.40 21.41 8.33
N ASP A 313 6.99 21.00 9.54
CA ASP A 313 5.69 21.34 10.12
C ASP A 313 5.70 22.79 10.63
N LEU A 314 4.92 23.64 9.97
CA LEU A 314 4.84 25.06 10.30
C LEU A 314 4.15 25.37 11.64
N THR A 315 3.57 24.40 12.33
CA THR A 315 3.04 24.57 13.68
C THR A 315 4.11 24.39 14.78
N ARG A 316 5.24 23.75 14.44
CA ARG A 316 6.34 23.46 15.38
C ARG A 316 7.31 24.63 15.48
N ASP A 317 7.96 24.78 16.61
CA ASP A 317 9.04 25.75 16.75
C ASP A 317 10.22 25.39 15.83
N ILE A 318 10.97 26.42 15.43
CA ILE A 318 12.15 26.23 14.60
C ILE A 318 13.26 25.63 15.47
N PRO A 319 13.76 24.43 15.13
CA PRO A 319 14.79 23.79 15.94
C PRO A 319 16.12 24.55 15.86
N SER A 320 16.83 24.64 16.98
CA SER A 320 18.17 25.23 17.02
C SER A 320 19.23 24.33 16.37
N ASN A 321 18.99 23.01 16.35
CA ASN A 321 19.83 22.03 15.68
C ASN A 321 18.93 21.11 14.82
N PRO A 322 18.67 21.46 13.57
CA PRO A 322 17.79 20.68 12.69
C PRO A 322 18.48 19.39 12.25
N VAL A 323 17.81 18.25 12.47
CA VAL A 323 18.24 16.92 12.00
C VAL A 323 17.10 16.20 11.30
N LEU A 324 17.43 15.36 10.33
CA LEU A 324 16.45 14.53 9.62
C LEU A 324 16.12 13.26 10.43
N GLY A 325 14.87 12.79 10.30
CA GLY A 325 14.44 11.52 10.89
C GLY A 325 13.94 11.59 12.35
N ASN A 326 13.97 12.77 12.97
CA ASN A 326 13.44 12.97 14.32
C ASN A 326 12.39 14.09 14.32
N TYR A 327 11.14 13.73 13.94
CA TYR A 327 10.04 14.68 13.86
C TYR A 327 9.69 15.31 15.21
N ASP A 328 9.75 14.52 16.29
CA ASP A 328 9.31 15.00 17.61
C ASP A 328 10.18 16.16 18.13
N GLU A 329 11.46 16.16 17.82
CA GLU A 329 12.38 17.23 18.21
C GLU A 329 12.45 18.37 17.21
N THR A 330 12.43 18.05 15.90
CA THR A 330 12.76 19.02 14.87
C THR A 330 11.58 19.52 14.02
N GLY A 331 10.46 18.84 14.05
CA GLY A 331 9.34 19.11 13.17
C GLY A 331 9.61 18.78 11.69
N ILE A 332 10.77 18.17 11.37
CA ILE A 332 11.15 17.79 10.02
C ILE A 332 10.78 16.33 9.79
N PHE A 333 10.09 16.07 8.67
CA PHE A 333 9.64 14.73 8.32
C PHE A 333 9.72 14.48 6.83
N ARG A 334 9.62 13.20 6.45
CA ARG A 334 9.65 12.74 5.07
C ARG A 334 8.24 12.43 4.57
N LEU A 335 7.81 13.11 3.51
CA LEU A 335 6.58 12.86 2.78
C LEU A 335 6.88 11.99 1.56
N SER A 336 6.22 10.83 1.47
CA SER A 336 6.38 9.90 0.35
C SER A 336 5.22 10.06 -0.64
N ALA A 337 5.49 10.67 -1.80
CA ALA A 337 4.46 10.97 -2.80
C ALA A 337 3.78 9.71 -3.38
N ASN A 338 4.43 8.56 -3.33
CA ASN A 338 3.91 7.27 -3.82
C ASN A 338 3.14 6.45 -2.75
N LYS A 339 2.91 7.02 -1.56
CA LYS A 339 2.11 6.40 -0.47
C LYS A 339 0.73 7.04 -0.30
N CYS A 340 0.14 7.55 -1.38
CA CYS A 340 -1.17 8.21 -1.39
C CYS A 340 -1.37 9.22 -0.24
N PRO A 341 -0.43 10.15 0.00
CA PRO A 341 -0.58 11.13 1.05
C PRO A 341 -1.75 12.07 0.73
N PHE A 342 -2.54 12.43 1.73
CA PHE A 342 -3.50 13.52 1.52
C PHE A 342 -2.77 14.85 1.63
N VAL A 343 -2.74 15.59 0.53
CA VAL A 343 -2.18 16.94 0.43
C VAL A 343 -3.19 17.89 -0.20
N ALA A 344 -3.21 19.14 0.24
CA ALA A 344 -4.13 20.15 -0.30
C ALA A 344 -3.51 21.55 -0.19
N PRO A 345 -3.91 22.52 -1.05
CA PRO A 345 -3.49 23.90 -0.91
C PRO A 345 -3.95 24.51 0.42
N LEU A 346 -3.21 25.46 0.98
CA LEU A 346 -3.63 26.19 2.19
C LEU A 346 -4.99 26.89 2.03
N SER A 347 -5.39 27.22 0.80
CA SER A 347 -6.71 27.80 0.50
C SER A 347 -7.89 26.86 0.82
N THR A 348 -7.62 25.59 1.11
CA THR A 348 -8.64 24.62 1.57
C THR A 348 -9.11 24.92 2.99
N LEU A 349 -8.30 25.62 3.81
CA LEU A 349 -8.72 26.06 5.13
C LEU A 349 -9.85 27.10 5.03
N ASP A 350 -10.89 26.88 5.82
CA ASP A 350 -11.91 27.88 6.14
C ASP A 350 -11.80 28.24 7.64
N SER A 351 -12.54 29.26 8.08
CA SER A 351 -12.50 29.77 9.46
C SER A 351 -12.82 28.68 10.50
N GLU A 352 -13.70 27.75 10.17
CA GLU A 352 -14.08 26.66 11.08
C GLU A 352 -12.97 25.60 11.18
N ALA A 353 -12.29 25.27 10.08
CA ALA A 353 -11.13 24.39 10.08
C ALA A 353 -9.95 25.03 10.83
N GLU A 354 -9.69 26.33 10.64
CA GLU A 354 -8.66 27.07 11.37
C GLU A 354 -8.89 27.02 12.89
N LYS A 355 -10.12 27.28 13.35
CA LYS A 355 -10.47 27.17 14.77
C LYS A 355 -10.26 25.75 15.29
N ARG A 356 -10.69 24.73 14.54
CA ARG A 356 -10.59 23.32 14.94
C ARG A 356 -9.15 22.86 15.04
N LEU A 357 -8.32 23.24 14.08
CA LEU A 357 -6.93 22.84 13.97
C LEU A 357 -5.98 23.70 14.80
N GLY A 358 -6.41 24.92 15.16
CA GLY A 358 -5.67 25.84 16.03
C GLY A 358 -4.51 26.56 15.35
N PHE A 359 -4.58 26.76 14.05
CA PHE A 359 -3.66 27.59 13.25
C PHE A 359 -4.42 28.26 12.10
N THR A 360 -3.88 29.38 11.63
CA THR A 360 -4.46 30.12 10.50
C THR A 360 -3.58 30.01 9.25
N ARG A 361 -4.18 30.31 8.11
CA ARG A 361 -3.45 30.37 6.83
C ARG A 361 -2.37 31.45 6.87
N GLU A 362 -2.68 32.60 7.44
CA GLU A 362 -1.78 33.75 7.55
C GLU A 362 -0.57 33.44 8.44
N GLU A 363 -0.77 32.74 9.56
CA GLU A 363 0.31 32.27 10.44
C GLU A 363 1.24 31.33 9.73
N ALA A 364 0.71 30.33 9.02
CA ALA A 364 1.49 29.38 8.26
C ALA A 364 2.33 30.08 7.17
N GLN A 365 1.74 31.00 6.41
CA GLN A 365 2.44 31.77 5.38
C GLN A 365 3.51 32.69 5.95
N ARG A 366 3.25 33.34 7.09
CA ARG A 366 4.22 34.20 7.77
C ARG A 366 5.40 33.40 8.26
N LYS A 367 5.16 32.24 8.89
CA LYS A 367 6.23 31.36 9.37
C LYS A 367 7.06 30.76 8.24
N ALA A 368 6.41 30.35 7.14
CA ALA A 368 7.13 29.87 5.97
C ALA A 368 8.10 30.94 5.44
N ARG A 369 7.64 32.18 5.26
CA ARG A 369 8.51 33.31 4.84
C ARG A 369 9.67 33.50 5.81
N TYR A 370 9.40 33.49 7.12
CA TYR A 370 10.44 33.65 8.14
C TYR A 370 11.54 32.57 8.03
N VAL A 371 11.15 31.32 7.81
CA VAL A 371 12.07 30.19 7.63
C VAL A 371 12.93 30.35 6.37
N LEU A 372 12.31 30.76 5.28
CA LEU A 372 12.96 30.93 3.98
C LEU A 372 13.94 32.12 3.97
N ASP A 373 13.50 33.29 4.47
CA ASP A 373 14.32 34.52 4.51
C ASP A 373 15.60 34.35 5.33
N ARG A 374 15.60 33.44 6.29
CA ARG A 374 16.73 33.14 7.15
C ARG A 374 17.56 31.92 6.74
N ASN A 375 17.12 31.25 5.67
CA ASN A 375 17.77 30.02 5.20
C ASN A 375 18.05 29.00 6.32
N VAL A 376 17.02 28.76 7.15
CA VAL A 376 17.14 27.93 8.38
C VAL A 376 17.50 26.48 8.08
N PHE A 377 17.01 25.95 6.94
CA PHE A 377 17.19 24.56 6.56
C PHE A 377 18.08 24.47 5.31
N ILE A 378 19.38 24.29 5.52
CA ILE A 378 20.36 24.07 4.45
C ILE A 378 20.35 22.58 4.10
N LYS A 379 20.08 22.26 2.85
CA LYS A 379 19.91 20.88 2.40
C LYS A 379 21.14 20.03 2.64
N GLU A 380 22.31 20.54 2.36
CA GLU A 380 23.59 19.85 2.50
C GLU A 380 23.84 19.46 3.96
N ASP A 381 23.67 20.41 4.89
CA ASP A 381 23.85 20.20 6.33
C ASP A 381 22.85 19.17 6.85
N LEU A 382 21.60 19.23 6.40
CA LEU A 382 20.56 18.27 6.80
C LEU A 382 20.84 16.86 6.29
N LEU A 383 21.33 16.70 5.08
CA LEU A 383 21.62 15.37 4.52
C LEU A 383 22.76 14.66 5.26
N GLU A 384 23.71 15.39 5.83
CA GLU A 384 24.77 14.83 6.67
C GLU A 384 24.26 14.22 7.97
N THR A 385 23.06 14.59 8.41
CA THR A 385 22.46 14.05 9.64
C THR A 385 21.74 12.70 9.44
N LEU A 386 21.64 12.20 8.20
CA LEU A 386 21.00 10.91 7.95
C LEU A 386 21.87 9.77 8.48
N PRO A 387 21.29 8.80 9.21
CA PRO A 387 22.03 7.64 9.66
C PRO A 387 22.50 6.79 8.47
N GLU A 388 23.71 6.27 8.55
CA GLU A 388 24.18 5.27 7.59
C GLU A 388 23.36 3.97 7.72
N TYR A 389 22.89 3.45 6.58
CA TYR A 389 22.17 2.18 6.55
C TYR A 389 23.17 1.02 6.47
N GLU A 390 23.30 0.24 7.53
CA GLU A 390 24.01 -1.03 7.47
C GLU A 390 23.23 -2.05 6.65
N ASN A 391 23.83 -2.50 5.56
CA ASN A 391 23.32 -3.60 4.73
C ASN A 391 23.69 -4.94 5.37
N SER A 392 22.92 -5.42 6.33
CA SER A 392 23.08 -6.78 6.86
C SER A 392 22.51 -7.81 5.89
N GLU A 393 23.24 -8.91 5.66
CA GLU A 393 22.75 -10.04 4.87
C GLU A 393 21.51 -10.63 5.54
N LYS A 394 20.36 -10.58 4.85
CA LYS A 394 19.06 -10.98 5.39
C LYS A 394 18.53 -12.18 4.62
N ASP A 395 17.67 -12.96 5.27
CA ASP A 395 16.93 -14.03 4.61
C ASP A 395 16.21 -13.50 3.37
N PRO A 396 16.30 -14.18 2.19
CA PRO A 396 15.63 -13.74 0.96
C PRO A 396 14.15 -13.39 1.10
N TYR A 397 13.41 -13.95 2.06
CA TYR A 397 12.01 -13.63 2.28
C TYR A 397 11.75 -12.22 2.80
N VAL A 398 12.72 -11.61 3.44
CA VAL A 398 12.60 -10.26 4.02
C VAL A 398 13.45 -9.22 3.28
N THR A 399 14.04 -9.60 2.13
CA THR A 399 14.88 -8.71 1.31
C THR A 399 14.14 -8.07 0.14
N LEU A 400 12.82 -7.95 0.24
CA LEU A 400 11.98 -7.32 -0.79
C LEU A 400 12.51 -5.94 -1.25
N TYR A 401 13.00 -5.14 -0.32
CA TYR A 401 13.52 -3.79 -0.58
C TYR A 401 15.06 -3.73 -0.72
N GLY A 402 15.75 -4.87 -0.64
CA GLY A 402 17.22 -4.93 -0.71
C GLY A 402 17.79 -4.70 -2.11
N SER A 403 17.08 -5.09 -3.15
CA SER A 403 17.45 -4.86 -4.55
C SER A 403 16.20 -4.81 -5.44
N PHE A 404 16.27 -3.99 -6.49
CA PHE A 404 15.20 -3.96 -7.48
C PHE A 404 15.25 -5.21 -8.38
N LEU A 405 14.07 -5.77 -8.65
CA LEU A 405 13.91 -6.83 -9.64
C LEU A 405 14.31 -6.32 -11.03
N SER A 406 15.34 -6.92 -11.63
CA SER A 406 15.77 -6.56 -12.97
C SER A 406 14.67 -6.88 -13.99
N ARG A 407 14.71 -6.22 -15.15
CA ARG A 407 13.74 -6.45 -16.24
C ARG A 407 13.81 -7.91 -16.73
N ASP A 408 15.00 -8.47 -16.76
CA ASP A 408 15.25 -9.82 -17.26
C ASP A 408 14.84 -10.87 -16.24
N ASP A 409 15.16 -10.68 -14.96
CA ASP A 409 14.67 -11.57 -13.90
C ASP A 409 13.15 -11.53 -13.76
N LYS A 410 12.52 -10.37 -13.96
CA LYS A 410 11.07 -10.27 -14.03
C LYS A 410 10.47 -11.18 -15.10
N LYS A 411 11.03 -11.18 -16.33
CA LYS A 411 10.58 -12.07 -17.41
C LYS A 411 10.81 -13.53 -17.06
N ARG A 412 12.01 -13.89 -16.55
CA ARG A 412 12.37 -15.24 -16.13
C ARG A 412 11.40 -15.78 -15.07
N LEU A 413 11.08 -14.97 -14.06
CA LEU A 413 10.10 -15.33 -13.01
C LEU A 413 8.69 -15.49 -13.59
N GLN A 414 8.28 -14.64 -14.53
CA GLN A 414 6.98 -14.78 -15.21
C GLN A 414 6.90 -16.08 -16.02
N GLU A 415 7.97 -16.50 -16.67
CA GLU A 415 8.03 -17.76 -17.41
C GLU A 415 7.99 -18.96 -16.46
N ILE A 416 8.80 -18.94 -15.38
CA ILE A 416 8.79 -19.99 -14.36
C ILE A 416 7.40 -20.17 -13.74
N ARG A 417 6.71 -19.09 -13.42
CA ARG A 417 5.37 -19.20 -12.80
C ARG A 417 4.38 -20.00 -13.65
N LYS A 418 4.49 -19.92 -14.98
CA LYS A 418 3.60 -20.64 -15.91
C LYS A 418 3.85 -22.14 -15.95
N LEU A 419 5.02 -22.59 -15.50
CA LEU A 419 5.36 -24.02 -15.52
C LEU A 419 4.60 -24.79 -14.43
N PRO A 420 4.34 -26.10 -14.64
CA PRO A 420 3.89 -26.98 -13.57
C PRO A 420 4.87 -26.98 -12.39
N PRO A 421 4.40 -27.22 -11.15
CA PRO A 421 5.26 -27.12 -9.95
C PRO A 421 6.58 -27.89 -10.06
N ARG A 422 6.54 -29.17 -10.43
CA ARG A 422 7.74 -29.99 -10.60
C ARG A 422 8.70 -29.45 -11.66
N SER A 423 8.18 -28.95 -12.76
CA SER A 423 8.99 -28.39 -13.85
C SER A 423 9.73 -27.12 -13.44
N LYS A 424 9.18 -26.32 -12.51
CA LYS A 424 9.86 -25.14 -11.96
C LYS A 424 11.21 -25.52 -11.33
N LEU A 425 11.26 -26.62 -10.56
CA LEU A 425 12.48 -27.08 -9.91
C LEU A 425 13.54 -27.55 -10.92
N GLY A 426 13.11 -28.26 -11.97
CA GLY A 426 14.01 -28.74 -13.02
C GLY A 426 14.58 -27.63 -13.91
N HIS A 427 13.84 -26.55 -14.13
CA HIS A 427 14.27 -25.43 -14.97
C HIS A 427 15.09 -24.39 -14.20
N SER A 428 14.77 -24.16 -12.91
CA SER A 428 15.41 -23.10 -12.11
C SER A 428 16.94 -23.11 -12.15
N PRO A 429 17.66 -24.26 -11.99
CA PRO A 429 19.11 -24.26 -12.00
C PRO A 429 19.74 -23.84 -13.33
N GLN A 430 18.99 -23.87 -14.44
CA GLN A 430 19.46 -23.54 -15.79
C GLN A 430 19.20 -22.07 -16.15
N ILE A 431 18.48 -21.34 -15.32
CA ILE A 431 18.13 -19.96 -15.58
C ILE A 431 19.22 -19.05 -15.03
N PRO A 432 19.84 -18.20 -15.86
CA PRO A 432 20.85 -17.27 -15.40
C PRO A 432 20.19 -16.04 -14.75
N PHE A 433 19.72 -16.19 -13.50
CA PHE A 433 19.24 -15.04 -12.73
C PHE A 433 20.37 -14.04 -12.46
N ASP A 434 20.06 -12.77 -12.52
CA ASP A 434 20.98 -11.69 -12.16
C ASP A 434 21.27 -11.69 -10.63
N ASP A 435 20.30 -12.19 -9.84
CA ASP A 435 20.43 -12.35 -8.40
C ASP A 435 20.10 -13.81 -8.01
N GLU A 436 21.11 -14.53 -7.52
CA GLU A 436 21.02 -15.96 -7.15
C GLU A 436 19.96 -16.26 -6.08
N LYS A 437 19.49 -15.27 -5.32
CA LYS A 437 18.42 -15.46 -4.34
C LYS A 437 17.15 -16.03 -4.98
N TYR A 438 16.90 -15.77 -6.27
CA TYR A 438 15.71 -16.27 -6.97
C TYR A 438 15.70 -17.78 -7.12
N HIS A 439 16.84 -18.46 -7.21
CA HIS A 439 16.88 -19.93 -7.15
C HIS A 439 16.34 -20.46 -5.82
N LYS A 440 16.74 -19.84 -4.70
CA LYS A 440 16.24 -20.19 -3.36
C LYS A 440 14.74 -19.92 -3.24
N LEU A 441 14.28 -18.79 -3.80
CA LEU A 441 12.86 -18.43 -3.79
C LEU A 441 12.02 -19.40 -4.62
N VAL A 442 12.45 -19.80 -5.82
CA VAL A 442 11.77 -20.79 -6.66
C VAL A 442 11.64 -22.14 -5.93
N TRP A 443 12.73 -22.62 -5.32
CA TRP A 443 12.69 -23.87 -4.58
C TRP A 443 11.71 -23.80 -3.40
N ARG A 444 11.81 -22.75 -2.57
CA ARG A 444 10.91 -22.53 -1.43
C ARG A 444 9.45 -22.33 -1.85
N HIS A 445 9.22 -21.67 -2.97
CA HIS A 445 7.89 -21.47 -3.54
C HIS A 445 7.22 -22.81 -3.88
N VAL A 446 7.94 -23.71 -4.54
CA VAL A 446 7.40 -25.04 -4.87
C VAL A 446 7.22 -25.88 -3.62
N ALA A 447 8.22 -25.94 -2.75
CA ALA A 447 8.18 -26.76 -1.54
C ALA A 447 7.05 -26.36 -0.58
N ARG A 448 6.76 -25.05 -0.50
CA ARG A 448 5.65 -24.53 0.32
C ARG A 448 4.29 -24.85 -0.25
N ASN A 449 4.10 -24.60 -1.55
CA ASN A 449 2.77 -24.61 -2.16
C ASN A 449 2.34 -25.98 -2.70
N TRP A 450 3.32 -26.85 -3.04
CA TRP A 450 3.07 -28.18 -3.63
C TRP A 450 4.06 -29.22 -3.09
N PRO A 451 4.11 -29.46 -1.76
CA PRO A 451 5.06 -30.40 -1.14
C PRO A 451 4.91 -31.84 -1.65
N GLU A 452 3.72 -32.18 -2.14
CA GLU A 452 3.43 -33.50 -2.74
C GLU A 452 4.23 -33.78 -4.04
N THR A 453 4.72 -32.73 -4.71
CA THR A 453 5.50 -32.85 -5.95
C THR A 453 7.00 -33.09 -5.70
N LEU A 454 7.45 -33.02 -4.45
CA LEU A 454 8.85 -33.19 -4.06
C LEU A 454 9.24 -34.68 -4.03
N THR A 455 10.48 -34.99 -4.39
CA THR A 455 11.09 -36.28 -4.13
C THR A 455 11.29 -36.48 -2.63
N GLU A 456 11.62 -37.73 -2.21
CA GLU A 456 11.87 -38.03 -0.80
C GLU A 456 13.04 -37.21 -0.22
N GLU A 457 14.13 -37.09 -0.98
CA GLU A 457 15.27 -36.26 -0.60
C GLU A 457 14.92 -34.79 -0.48
N GLU A 458 14.13 -34.24 -1.43
CA GLU A 458 13.66 -32.86 -1.39
C GLU A 458 12.70 -32.62 -0.23
N ARG A 459 11.83 -33.58 0.12
CA ARG A 459 10.97 -33.51 1.30
C ARG A 459 11.77 -33.44 2.59
N LYS A 460 12.80 -34.28 2.70
CA LYS A 460 13.72 -34.24 3.85
C LYS A 460 14.43 -32.90 3.95
N LYS A 461 14.89 -32.35 2.82
CA LYS A 461 15.50 -31.03 2.77
C LYS A 461 14.51 -29.94 3.19
N TRP A 462 13.23 -30.03 2.75
CA TRP A 462 12.18 -29.10 3.14
C TRP A 462 11.84 -29.22 4.62
N LYS A 463 11.69 -30.42 5.16
CA LYS A 463 11.47 -30.68 6.59
C LYS A 463 12.57 -30.04 7.44
N ASN A 464 13.84 -30.28 7.08
CA ASN A 464 14.98 -29.67 7.79
C ASN A 464 14.97 -28.13 7.73
N TRP A 465 14.59 -27.59 6.58
CA TRP A 465 14.41 -26.14 6.43
C TRP A 465 13.31 -25.63 7.36
N CYS A 466 12.14 -26.23 7.37
CA CYS A 466 11.04 -25.86 8.27
C CYS A 466 11.47 -25.96 9.74
N ALA A 467 12.11 -27.05 10.13
CA ALA A 467 12.63 -27.23 11.50
C ALA A 467 13.57 -26.08 11.89
N SER A 468 14.51 -25.71 11.02
CA SER A 468 15.42 -24.59 11.29
C SER A 468 14.68 -23.26 11.50
N ARG A 469 13.59 -23.05 10.77
CA ARG A 469 12.77 -21.82 10.88
C ARG A 469 11.95 -21.78 12.17
N LEU A 470 11.45 -22.92 12.60
CA LEU A 470 10.69 -23.04 13.84
C LEU A 470 11.56 -22.93 15.09
N LEU A 471 12.80 -23.42 15.02
CA LEU A 471 13.74 -23.37 16.14
C LEU A 471 14.48 -22.03 16.23
N SER A 472 14.86 -21.47 15.08
CA SER A 472 15.63 -20.21 14.98
C SER A 472 15.08 -19.33 13.85
N PRO A 473 14.04 -18.54 14.11
CA PRO A 473 13.44 -17.67 13.09
C PRO A 473 14.40 -16.56 12.68
N PRO A 474 14.39 -16.17 11.38
CA PRO A 474 15.39 -15.26 10.80
C PRO A 474 15.08 -13.77 11.03
N VAL A 475 13.96 -13.46 11.65
CA VAL A 475 13.48 -12.08 11.83
C VAL A 475 13.35 -11.80 13.32
N GLN A 476 13.85 -10.66 13.75
CA GLN A 476 13.64 -10.18 15.12
C GLN A 476 12.13 -10.13 15.43
N ASN A 477 11.74 -10.62 16.59
CA ASN A 477 10.34 -10.75 17.05
C ASN A 477 9.49 -11.81 16.33
N ALA A 478 10.04 -12.58 15.40
CA ALA A 478 9.36 -13.80 14.96
C ALA A 478 9.49 -14.89 16.04
N GLN A 479 8.45 -15.72 16.15
CA GLN A 479 8.38 -16.68 17.25
C GLN A 479 9.15 -17.98 16.91
N SER A 480 10.01 -18.41 17.83
CA SER A 480 10.44 -19.82 17.88
C SER A 480 9.30 -20.67 18.42
N LEU A 481 9.36 -22.00 18.19
CA LEU A 481 8.33 -22.91 18.70
C LEU A 481 8.21 -22.85 20.23
N GLU A 482 9.33 -22.69 20.92
CA GLU A 482 9.35 -22.52 22.37
C GLU A 482 8.65 -21.23 22.82
N ASN A 483 9.01 -20.10 22.21
CA ASN A 483 8.37 -18.82 22.52
C ASN A 483 6.89 -18.80 22.18
N TYR A 484 6.51 -19.42 21.06
CA TYR A 484 5.12 -19.58 20.65
C TYR A 484 4.29 -20.33 21.70
N ARG A 485 4.79 -21.47 22.18
CA ARG A 485 4.12 -22.27 23.22
C ARG A 485 4.00 -21.51 24.53
N ASN A 486 5.09 -20.84 24.94
CA ASN A 486 5.09 -20.03 26.15
C ASN A 486 4.08 -18.88 26.04
N SER A 487 4.00 -18.21 24.91
CA SER A 487 3.00 -17.17 24.64
C SER A 487 1.57 -17.70 24.75
N CYS A 488 1.29 -18.86 24.15
CA CYS A 488 -0.04 -19.49 24.26
C CYS A 488 -0.41 -19.82 25.71
N ARG A 489 0.53 -20.39 26.50
CA ARG A 489 0.29 -20.74 27.90
C ARG A 489 0.08 -19.50 28.76
N THR A 490 0.93 -18.48 28.63
CA THR A 490 0.80 -17.21 29.37
C THR A 490 -0.55 -16.53 29.09
N LEU A 491 -0.96 -16.50 27.82
CA LEU A 491 -2.26 -15.96 27.46
C LEU A 491 -3.41 -16.79 28.04
N LEU A 492 -3.29 -18.12 28.04
CA LEU A 492 -4.30 -19.01 28.59
C LEU A 492 -4.47 -18.83 30.11
N GLU A 493 -3.36 -18.67 30.84
CA GLU A 493 -3.33 -18.44 32.28
C GLU A 493 -3.91 -17.08 32.67
N SER A 494 -3.73 -16.04 31.82
CA SER A 494 -4.26 -14.70 32.08
C SER A 494 -5.75 -14.53 31.81
N MET A 495 -6.43 -15.57 31.25
CA MET A 495 -7.85 -15.52 30.86
C MET A 495 -8.77 -16.15 31.88
N GLU A 496 -9.57 -15.35 32.56
CA GLU A 496 -10.54 -15.85 33.54
C GLU A 496 -11.84 -16.37 32.90
N THR A 497 -12.33 -15.89 31.74
CA THR A 497 -13.72 -16.12 31.31
C THR A 497 -14.04 -16.25 29.82
N ASP A 498 -13.15 -15.98 28.89
CA ASP A 498 -13.50 -16.02 27.44
C ASP A 498 -13.36 -17.44 26.86
N GLY A 499 -14.47 -18.20 26.81
CA GLY A 499 -14.49 -19.59 26.33
C GLY A 499 -14.08 -19.76 24.86
N GLU A 500 -14.35 -18.79 24.00
CA GLU A 500 -13.97 -18.83 22.56
C GLU A 500 -12.46 -18.63 22.38
N LYS A 501 -11.90 -17.61 22.98
CA LYS A 501 -10.46 -17.35 22.94
C LYS A 501 -9.66 -18.48 23.57
N LYS A 502 -10.17 -19.09 24.64
CA LYS A 502 -9.57 -20.27 25.25
C LYS A 502 -9.51 -21.46 24.28
N LYS A 503 -10.56 -21.72 23.51
CA LYS A 503 -10.58 -22.76 22.48
C LYS A 503 -9.53 -22.48 21.40
N ILE A 504 -9.41 -21.22 20.96
CA ILE A 504 -8.40 -20.81 19.99
C ILE A 504 -7.00 -21.11 20.53
N LEU A 505 -6.69 -20.70 21.76
CA LEU A 505 -5.36 -20.94 22.36
C LEU A 505 -5.04 -22.44 22.52
N LEU A 506 -6.01 -23.26 22.91
CA LEU A 506 -5.83 -24.72 22.97
C LEU A 506 -5.53 -25.30 21.58
N SER A 507 -6.28 -24.88 20.57
CA SER A 507 -6.03 -25.28 19.18
C SER A 507 -4.63 -24.83 18.67
N LEU A 508 -4.15 -23.66 19.10
CA LEU A 508 -2.80 -23.20 18.78
C LEU A 508 -1.70 -24.04 19.47
N ILE A 509 -1.93 -24.47 20.72
CA ILE A 509 -1.01 -25.39 21.42
C ILE A 509 -0.94 -26.72 20.67
N GLU A 510 -2.09 -27.30 20.30
CA GLU A 510 -2.17 -28.53 19.49
C GLU A 510 -1.44 -28.39 18.14
N TYR A 511 -1.54 -27.21 17.51
CA TYR A 511 -0.79 -26.95 16.28
C TYR A 511 0.72 -26.92 16.51
N GLY A 512 1.18 -26.34 17.62
CA GLY A 512 2.58 -26.37 18.02
C GLY A 512 3.10 -27.80 18.26
N ASP A 513 2.30 -28.65 18.90
CA ASP A 513 2.63 -30.07 19.13
C ASP A 513 2.66 -30.84 17.82
N TYR A 514 1.69 -30.63 16.94
CA TYR A 514 1.68 -31.20 15.60
C TYR A 514 2.95 -30.84 14.79
N LEU A 515 3.41 -29.58 14.83
CA LEU A 515 4.63 -29.18 14.15
C LEU A 515 5.90 -29.79 14.77
N GLU A 516 5.94 -29.94 16.09
CA GLU A 516 7.07 -30.63 16.73
C GLU A 516 7.15 -32.09 16.28
N ASP A 517 6.02 -32.79 16.27
CA ASP A 517 5.97 -34.21 15.93
C ASP A 517 6.23 -34.47 14.44
N THR A 518 5.73 -33.60 13.55
CA THR A 518 5.81 -33.82 12.10
C THR A 518 7.02 -33.19 11.43
N VAL A 519 7.58 -32.13 12.03
CA VAL A 519 8.64 -31.33 11.41
C VAL A 519 9.98 -31.43 12.14
N ILE A 520 9.98 -31.50 13.48
CA ILE A 520 11.20 -31.46 14.29
C ILE A 520 11.63 -32.87 14.71
N LYS A 521 10.70 -33.67 15.24
CA LYS A 521 10.98 -35.07 15.59
C LYS A 521 10.97 -35.92 14.33
N ASP A 522 11.87 -36.90 14.26
CA ASP A 522 11.95 -37.85 13.14
C ASP A 522 10.81 -38.87 13.15
#